data_2179bdacb5d59724ba79b4307ad6236a
#
_entry.id   2179bdacb5d59724ba79b4307ad6236a
#
_cell.length_a   1.000
_cell.length_b   1.000
_cell.length_c   1.000
_cell.angle_alpha   90.00
_cell.angle_beta   90.00
_cell.angle_gamma   90.00
#
_symmetry.space_group_name_H-M   'P 1'
#
loop_
_entity.id
_entity.type
_entity.pdbx_description
1 polymer ?
#
loop_
_entity_poly.entity_id
_entity_poly.type
_entity_poly.pdbx_seq_one_letter_code
_entity_poly.pdbx_strand_id
1 'polypeptide(L)'
;MPFVLGWRGQPCIYWCWLYDGDIFSQQYSFTEAAINTLLWGALGVTYMVRAGASESLAWLYRLFSRILVALSMLSYLALVTLHNPWWGGGHIGDTPIINMLLPAYGGPILLALAVSRFPLLAPRFWSLCVASAGFLLFTALEIRQLWQGSDMGLSFGMSEGELYSYSVVSLLYAIGAIAYSAKRDNAVLYKAGMALLGLVIAKIFLVDMAGLQGLWRVAAFMGLGLALL
;
A
#
# COMPACT_ATOMS: atom_id res chain seq x y z
N MET A 1 -14.14 21.28 37.24
CA MET A 1 -12.83 21.49 36.62
C MET A 1 -11.78 20.95 37.56
N PRO A 2 -11.05 19.92 37.22
CA PRO A 2 -9.62 19.94 37.46
C PRO A 2 -8.86 19.51 36.19
N PHE A 3 -7.91 20.33 35.81
CA PHE A 3 -6.84 20.02 34.88
C PHE A 3 -6.00 18.87 35.47
N VAL A 4 -5.98 17.74 34.80
CA VAL A 4 -4.97 16.71 35.03
C VAL A 4 -4.00 16.76 33.85
N LEU A 5 -2.95 17.55 34.02
CA LEU A 5 -1.71 17.48 33.26
C LEU A 5 -1.02 16.15 33.61
N GLY A 6 -1.28 15.13 32.82
CA GLY A 6 -0.55 13.86 32.86
C GLY A 6 0.68 13.90 31.99
N TRP A 7 1.79 14.32 32.53
CA TRP A 7 3.12 14.04 31.99
C TRP A 7 3.34 12.52 31.97
N ARG A 8 3.26 11.92 30.79
CA ARG A 8 3.72 10.54 30.59
C ARG A 8 4.94 10.57 29.67
N GLY A 9 6.05 11.03 30.22
CA GLY A 9 7.33 10.86 29.57
C GLY A 9 8.03 9.63 30.11
N GLN A 10 8.16 8.56 29.31
CA GLN A 10 9.18 7.53 29.56
C GLN A 10 9.39 6.64 28.33
N PRO A 11 10.62 6.38 27.89
CA PRO A 11 10.93 5.51 26.75
C PRO A 11 10.67 4.01 26.99
N CYS A 12 10.55 3.55 28.26
CA CYS A 12 10.07 2.20 28.58
C CYS A 12 8.57 2.00 28.30
N ILE A 13 7.82 3.07 28.13
CA ILE A 13 6.39 3.06 27.93
C ILE A 13 6.04 2.64 26.49
N TYR A 14 6.94 2.78 25.51
CA TYR A 14 6.65 2.31 24.16
C TYR A 14 6.38 0.80 24.11
N TRP A 15 7.09 0.00 24.88
CA TRP A 15 6.83 -1.43 24.98
C TRP A 15 5.60 -1.76 25.85
N CYS A 16 5.38 -0.99 26.95
CA CYS A 16 4.18 -1.14 27.76
C CYS A 16 2.93 -0.59 27.03
N TRP A 17 3.06 0.44 26.22
CA TRP A 17 1.95 1.01 25.44
C TRP A 17 1.49 0.06 24.32
N LEU A 18 2.39 -0.75 23.79
CA LEU A 18 2.07 -1.86 22.90
C LEU A 18 1.27 -2.98 23.61
N TYR A 19 1.34 -3.07 24.93
CA TYR A 19 0.75 -4.16 25.74
C TYR A 19 -0.06 -3.65 26.94
N ASP A 20 -0.48 -2.39 26.97
CA ASP A 20 -1.26 -1.82 28.08
C ASP A 20 -2.75 -2.15 27.92
N GLY A 21 -3.11 -3.33 28.28
CA GLY A 21 -4.46 -3.88 28.34
C GLY A 21 -4.43 -5.38 28.58
N ASP A 22 -5.54 -5.94 29.01
CA ASP A 22 -5.67 -7.38 29.19
C ASP A 22 -5.30 -8.14 27.90
N ILE A 23 -4.36 -9.06 28.02
CA ILE A 23 -3.79 -9.85 26.89
C ILE A 23 -4.86 -10.49 26.00
N PHE A 24 -6.08 -10.62 26.49
CA PHE A 24 -7.22 -11.21 25.78
C PHE A 24 -8.23 -10.19 25.25
N SER A 25 -8.11 -8.91 25.57
CA SER A 25 -9.05 -7.84 25.18
C SER A 25 -8.46 -6.78 24.28
N GLN A 26 -7.15 -6.84 23.99
CA GLN A 26 -6.50 -5.85 23.13
C GLN A 26 -6.96 -5.99 21.67
N GLN A 27 -7.59 -4.96 21.19
CA GLN A 27 -7.77 -4.74 19.77
C GLN A 27 -6.39 -4.52 19.14
N TYR A 28 -5.95 -5.46 18.32
CA TYR A 28 -4.73 -5.36 17.51
C TYR A 28 -4.77 -4.05 16.72
N SER A 29 -3.92 -3.09 17.08
CA SER A 29 -4.01 -1.74 16.54
C SER A 29 -3.35 -1.62 15.17
N PHE A 30 -3.75 -0.62 14.37
CA PHE A 30 -3.13 -0.30 13.09
C PHE A 30 -1.60 -0.13 13.20
N THR A 31 -1.16 0.58 14.24
CA THR A 31 0.27 0.82 14.49
C THR A 31 1.03 -0.46 14.81
N GLU A 32 0.44 -1.35 15.61
CA GLU A 32 1.06 -2.65 15.92
C GLU A 32 1.19 -3.53 14.68
N ALA A 33 0.14 -3.59 13.86
CA ALA A 33 0.17 -4.33 12.61
C ALA A 33 1.27 -3.81 11.67
N ALA A 34 1.43 -2.48 11.58
CA ALA A 34 2.46 -1.86 10.77
C ALA A 34 3.87 -2.18 11.28
N ILE A 35 4.11 -2.03 12.60
CA ILE A 35 5.40 -2.31 13.22
C ILE A 35 5.76 -3.80 13.10
N ASN A 36 4.82 -4.69 13.37
CA ASN A 36 5.03 -6.14 13.26
C ASN A 36 5.35 -6.55 11.83
N THR A 37 4.66 -5.98 10.84
CA THR A 37 4.95 -6.23 9.43
C THR A 37 6.38 -5.87 9.08
N LEU A 38 6.85 -4.70 9.49
CA LEU A 38 8.21 -4.23 9.22
C LEU A 38 9.25 -5.03 9.99
N LEU A 39 9.02 -5.27 11.28
CA LEU A 39 9.97 -5.98 12.15
C LEU A 39 10.20 -7.40 11.64
N TRP A 40 9.12 -8.17 11.45
CA TRP A 40 9.25 -9.56 10.99
C TRP A 40 9.80 -9.65 9.58
N GLY A 41 9.40 -8.73 8.68
CA GLY A 41 9.93 -8.68 7.33
C GLY A 41 11.43 -8.36 7.28
N ALA A 42 11.87 -7.34 8.02
CA ALA A 42 13.27 -6.94 8.11
C ALA A 42 14.14 -8.05 8.72
N LEU A 43 13.68 -8.67 9.81
CA LEU A 43 14.36 -9.82 10.42
C LEU A 43 14.42 -10.99 9.43
N GLY A 44 13.32 -11.29 8.73
CA GLY A 44 13.28 -12.36 7.73
C GLY A 44 14.31 -12.16 6.61
N VAL A 45 14.42 -10.96 6.06
CA VAL A 45 15.44 -10.63 5.06
C VAL A 45 16.85 -10.72 5.64
N THR A 46 17.06 -10.23 6.86
CA THR A 46 18.37 -10.29 7.55
C THR A 46 18.82 -11.73 7.77
N TYR A 47 17.92 -12.61 8.22
CA TYR A 47 18.22 -14.03 8.37
C TYR A 47 18.57 -14.69 7.03
N MET A 48 17.93 -14.28 5.94
CA MET A 48 18.26 -14.79 4.61
C MET A 48 19.65 -14.38 4.14
N VAL A 49 20.05 -13.13 4.40
CA VAL A 49 21.42 -12.65 4.13
C VAL A 49 22.41 -13.45 4.96
N ARG A 50 22.15 -13.66 6.24
CA ARG A 50 23.01 -14.49 7.10
C ARG A 50 23.11 -15.96 6.66
N ALA A 51 22.04 -16.51 6.11
CA ALA A 51 22.06 -17.86 5.56
C ALA A 51 23.05 -18.04 4.41
N GLY A 52 23.33 -16.97 3.65
CA GLY A 52 24.34 -16.96 2.61
C GLY A 52 25.78 -16.90 3.13
N ALA A 53 25.97 -16.39 4.35
CA ALA A 53 27.28 -16.21 4.98
C ALA A 53 27.68 -17.37 5.93
N SER A 54 26.75 -18.27 6.24
CA SER A 54 26.97 -19.38 7.21
C SER A 54 26.85 -20.71 6.51
N GLU A 55 27.87 -21.57 6.63
CA GLU A 55 27.85 -22.92 6.04
C GLU A 55 27.06 -23.93 6.91
N SER A 56 27.32 -23.95 8.21
CA SER A 56 26.79 -25.00 9.10
C SER A 56 25.32 -24.78 9.50
N LEU A 57 24.90 -23.54 9.73
CA LEU A 57 23.56 -23.19 10.20
C LEU A 57 22.67 -22.59 9.09
N ALA A 58 23.09 -22.63 7.84
CA ALA A 58 22.38 -22.05 6.72
C ALA A 58 20.91 -22.52 6.59
N TRP A 59 20.66 -23.80 6.85
CA TRP A 59 19.33 -24.39 6.80
C TRP A 59 18.40 -23.79 7.85
N LEU A 60 18.91 -23.56 9.07
CA LEU A 60 18.15 -22.98 10.18
C LEU A 60 17.79 -21.52 9.90
N TYR A 61 18.76 -20.74 9.41
CA TYR A 61 18.55 -19.34 9.01
C TYR A 61 17.52 -19.23 7.88
N ARG A 62 17.55 -20.14 6.89
CA ARG A 62 16.54 -20.18 5.80
C ARG A 62 15.15 -20.51 6.34
N LEU A 63 15.03 -21.43 7.27
CA LEU A 63 13.75 -21.80 7.89
C LEU A 63 13.16 -20.61 8.64
N PHE A 64 13.90 -19.99 9.54
CA PHE A 64 13.45 -18.82 10.28
C PHE A 64 13.11 -17.64 9.36
N SER A 65 13.91 -17.39 8.34
CA SER A 65 13.65 -16.37 7.33
C SER A 65 12.29 -16.56 6.66
N ARG A 66 11.96 -17.79 6.25
CA ARG A 66 10.66 -18.10 5.61
C ARG A 66 9.49 -17.89 6.57
N ILE A 67 9.63 -18.33 7.81
CA ILE A 67 8.59 -18.16 8.84
C ILE A 67 8.36 -16.66 9.09
N LEU A 68 9.42 -15.89 9.28
CA LEU A 68 9.32 -14.45 9.55
C LEU A 68 8.74 -13.67 8.37
N VAL A 69 9.12 -13.99 7.13
CA VAL A 69 8.53 -13.37 5.93
C VAL A 69 7.04 -13.74 5.79
N ALA A 70 6.67 -14.99 6.11
CA ALA A 70 5.27 -15.41 6.12
C ALA A 70 4.45 -14.68 7.19
N LEU A 71 4.97 -14.51 8.39
CA LEU A 71 4.35 -13.72 9.47
C LEU A 71 4.20 -12.25 9.08
N SER A 72 5.23 -11.67 8.47
CA SER A 72 5.18 -10.30 7.93
C SER A 72 4.06 -10.15 6.89
N MET A 73 3.94 -11.13 5.98
CA MET A 73 2.88 -11.12 4.96
C MET A 73 1.48 -11.25 5.58
N LEU A 74 1.30 -12.12 6.59
CA LEU A 74 0.05 -12.27 7.32
C LEU A 74 -0.33 -10.97 8.06
N SER A 75 0.63 -10.34 8.72
CA SER A 75 0.43 -9.05 9.40
C SER A 75 0.07 -7.94 8.39
N TYR A 76 0.71 -7.91 7.23
CA TYR A 76 0.37 -6.98 6.16
C TYR A 76 -1.04 -7.23 5.59
N LEU A 77 -1.44 -8.48 5.41
CA LEU A 77 -2.80 -8.82 5.00
C LEU A 77 -3.82 -8.38 6.05
N ALA A 78 -3.55 -8.59 7.34
CA ALA A 78 -4.41 -8.11 8.41
C ALA A 78 -4.52 -6.57 8.40
N LEU A 79 -3.41 -5.87 8.17
CA LEU A 79 -3.38 -4.41 8.03
C LEU A 79 -4.27 -3.94 6.87
N VAL A 80 -4.16 -4.57 5.72
CA VAL A 80 -4.91 -4.20 4.51
C VAL A 80 -6.41 -4.54 4.64
N THR A 81 -6.77 -5.63 5.32
CA THR A 81 -8.15 -6.13 5.37
C THR A 81 -8.91 -5.69 6.60
N LEU A 82 -8.29 -5.77 7.78
CA LEU A 82 -8.97 -5.52 9.07
C LEU A 82 -8.74 -4.10 9.58
N HIS A 83 -7.55 -3.57 9.37
CA HIS A 83 -7.13 -2.26 9.90
C HIS A 83 -6.95 -1.21 8.79
N ASN A 84 -7.61 -1.38 7.66
CA ASN A 84 -7.52 -0.40 6.57
C ASN A 84 -8.16 0.93 7.02
N PRO A 85 -7.48 2.07 6.85
CA PRO A 85 -8.02 3.40 7.16
C PRO A 85 -9.35 3.71 6.47
N TRP A 86 -9.66 3.07 5.36
CA TRP A 86 -10.94 3.18 4.67
C TRP A 86 -12.14 2.72 5.51
N TRP A 87 -11.92 1.84 6.49
CA TRP A 87 -12.98 1.39 7.40
C TRP A 87 -13.21 2.34 8.58
N GLY A 88 -12.47 3.46 8.66
CA GLY A 88 -12.66 4.48 9.69
C GLY A 88 -11.90 4.24 10.98
N GLY A 89 -10.77 3.54 10.95
CA GLY A 89 -9.94 3.28 12.12
C GLY A 89 -8.49 3.70 11.95
N GLY A 90 -7.95 4.40 12.95
CA GLY A 90 -6.52 4.67 13.08
C GLY A 90 -6.14 6.15 13.03
N HIS A 91 -5.36 6.59 14.01
CA HIS A 91 -4.66 7.88 13.95
C HIS A 91 -3.50 7.79 12.97
N ILE A 92 -3.67 8.37 11.79
CA ILE A 92 -2.69 8.30 10.69
C ILE A 92 -1.72 9.47 10.75
N GLY A 93 -2.12 10.57 11.39
CA GLY A 93 -1.40 11.85 11.41
C GLY A 93 -1.94 12.84 10.38
N ASP A 94 -1.72 14.13 10.63
CA ASP A 94 -2.31 15.23 9.85
C ASP A 94 -1.45 15.67 8.66
N THR A 95 -0.21 15.18 8.56
CA THR A 95 0.72 15.59 7.50
C THR A 95 0.69 14.60 6.33
N PRO A 96 0.44 15.07 5.08
CA PRO A 96 0.56 14.22 3.90
C PRO A 96 1.98 13.70 3.72
N ILE A 97 2.13 12.47 3.22
CA ILE A 97 3.39 11.79 2.89
C ILE A 97 4.20 11.35 4.12
N ILE A 98 4.41 12.24 5.12
CA ILE A 98 5.16 11.92 6.34
C ILE A 98 4.16 11.62 7.46
N ASN A 99 3.55 10.47 7.37
CA ASN A 99 2.50 10.00 8.26
C ASN A 99 2.68 8.51 8.56
N MET A 100 1.76 7.91 9.29
CA MET A 100 1.81 6.48 9.63
C MET A 100 1.53 5.56 8.43
N LEU A 101 1.01 6.08 7.31
CA LEU A 101 0.82 5.30 6.08
C LEU A 101 2.17 4.93 5.45
N LEU A 102 3.17 5.82 5.56
CA LEU A 102 4.49 5.57 4.97
C LEU A 102 5.16 4.29 5.55
N PRO A 103 5.33 4.11 6.87
CA PRO A 103 5.82 2.86 7.40
C PRO A 103 4.84 1.70 7.18
N ALA A 104 3.53 1.91 7.32
CA ALA A 104 2.52 0.86 7.25
C ALA A 104 2.37 0.25 5.85
N TYR A 105 2.38 1.05 4.81
CA TYR A 105 2.20 0.61 3.42
C TYR A 105 3.45 0.79 2.57
N GLY A 106 4.21 1.87 2.75
CA GLY A 106 5.46 2.12 2.03
C GLY A 106 6.59 1.15 2.45
N GLY A 107 6.72 0.87 3.73
CA GLY A 107 7.71 -0.07 4.25
C GLY A 107 7.59 -1.48 3.67
N PRO A 108 6.41 -2.11 3.65
CA PRO A 108 6.20 -3.43 3.03
C PRO A 108 6.55 -3.48 1.54
N ILE A 109 6.41 -2.37 0.80
CA ILE A 109 6.86 -2.28 -0.59
C ILE A 109 8.37 -2.49 -0.69
N LEU A 110 9.14 -1.80 0.16
CA LEU A 110 10.59 -1.95 0.22
C LEU A 110 11.00 -3.38 0.64
N LEU A 111 10.27 -3.97 1.59
CA LEU A 111 10.48 -5.37 1.99
C LEU A 111 10.19 -6.34 0.85
N ALA A 112 9.10 -6.17 0.10
CA ALA A 112 8.77 -7.00 -1.06
C ALA A 112 9.84 -6.87 -2.17
N LEU A 113 10.37 -5.67 -2.40
CA LEU A 113 11.49 -5.45 -3.31
C LEU A 113 12.77 -6.13 -2.80
N ALA A 114 13.06 -6.08 -1.51
CA ALA A 114 14.19 -6.79 -0.91
C ALA A 114 14.02 -8.31 -1.05
N VAL A 115 12.84 -8.86 -0.75
CA VAL A 115 12.52 -10.29 -0.92
C VAL A 115 12.66 -10.74 -2.37
N SER A 116 12.36 -9.87 -3.35
CA SER A 116 12.51 -10.17 -4.79
C SER A 116 13.97 -10.49 -5.21
N ARG A 117 14.95 -10.12 -4.39
CA ARG A 117 16.39 -10.45 -4.59
C ARG A 117 16.73 -11.87 -4.16
N PHE A 118 15.83 -12.52 -3.39
CA PHE A 118 16.06 -13.86 -2.83
C PHE A 118 15.03 -14.86 -3.37
N PRO A 119 15.29 -15.52 -4.52
CA PRO A 119 14.34 -16.47 -5.12
C PRO A 119 13.96 -17.65 -4.21
N LEU A 120 14.79 -17.94 -3.19
CA LEU A 120 14.53 -18.97 -2.18
C LEU A 120 13.41 -18.59 -1.19
N LEU A 121 13.09 -17.30 -1.05
CA LEU A 121 12.00 -16.83 -0.20
C LEU A 121 10.67 -16.80 -0.97
N ALA A 122 10.68 -16.14 -2.12
CA ALA A 122 9.51 -16.09 -2.99
C ALA A 122 9.94 -15.90 -4.45
N PRO A 123 9.18 -16.41 -5.42
CA PRO A 123 9.43 -16.14 -6.83
C PRO A 123 9.41 -14.62 -7.09
N ARG A 124 10.40 -14.14 -7.82
CA ARG A 124 10.58 -12.71 -8.11
C ARG A 124 9.31 -12.06 -8.68
N PHE A 125 8.59 -12.79 -9.52
CA PHE A 125 7.33 -12.31 -10.11
C PHE A 125 6.31 -11.95 -9.02
N TRP A 126 6.04 -12.83 -8.06
CA TRP A 126 5.06 -12.58 -6.99
C TRP A 126 5.49 -11.46 -6.07
N SER A 127 6.78 -11.38 -5.72
CA SER A 127 7.30 -10.29 -4.89
C SER A 127 7.11 -8.92 -5.57
N LEU A 128 7.33 -8.84 -6.88
CA LEU A 128 7.10 -7.63 -7.66
C LEU A 128 5.62 -7.31 -7.80
N CYS A 129 4.75 -8.32 -7.94
CA CYS A 129 3.29 -8.11 -7.94
C CYS A 129 2.80 -7.53 -6.62
N VAL A 130 3.28 -8.07 -5.48
CA VAL A 130 2.96 -7.55 -4.15
C VAL A 130 3.47 -6.12 -3.97
N ALA A 131 4.70 -5.83 -4.39
CA ALA A 131 5.26 -4.48 -4.34
C ALA A 131 4.45 -3.48 -5.18
N SER A 132 4.05 -3.88 -6.40
CA SER A 132 3.25 -3.03 -7.29
C SER A 132 1.85 -2.79 -6.75
N ALA A 133 1.18 -3.83 -6.26
CA ALA A 133 -0.14 -3.71 -5.63
C ALA A 133 -0.09 -2.84 -4.36
N GLY A 134 0.93 -3.06 -3.51
CA GLY A 134 1.16 -2.24 -2.33
C GLY A 134 1.40 -0.77 -2.67
N PHE A 135 2.15 -0.50 -3.75
CA PHE A 135 2.42 0.87 -4.19
C PHE A 135 1.16 1.58 -4.71
N LEU A 136 0.31 0.88 -5.46
CA LEU A 136 -0.98 1.41 -5.90
C LEU A 136 -1.90 1.69 -4.70
N LEU A 137 -1.96 0.77 -3.73
CA LEU A 137 -2.75 0.96 -2.51
C LEU A 137 -2.23 2.12 -1.66
N PHE A 138 -0.91 2.20 -1.43
CA PHE A 138 -0.28 3.31 -0.72
C PHE A 138 -0.63 4.65 -1.36
N THR A 139 -0.49 4.76 -2.68
CA THR A 139 -0.81 5.99 -3.40
C THR A 139 -2.29 6.33 -3.31
N ALA A 140 -3.18 5.33 -3.37
CA ALA A 140 -4.61 5.56 -3.21
C ALA A 140 -4.96 6.09 -1.81
N LEU A 141 -4.32 5.58 -0.76
CA LEU A 141 -4.49 6.07 0.61
C LEU A 141 -3.94 7.49 0.79
N GLU A 142 -2.78 7.80 0.21
CA GLU A 142 -2.20 9.15 0.24
C GLU A 142 -3.07 10.19 -0.49
N ILE A 143 -3.65 9.83 -1.64
CA ILE A 143 -4.59 10.70 -2.36
C ILE A 143 -5.80 10.98 -1.46
N ARG A 144 -6.35 9.96 -0.82
CA ARG A 144 -7.50 10.13 0.06
C ARG A 144 -7.17 11.02 1.25
N GLN A 145 -6.01 10.81 1.89
CA GLN A 145 -5.57 11.66 2.98
C GLN A 145 -5.37 13.12 2.55
N LEU A 146 -4.87 13.37 1.35
CA LEU A 146 -4.73 14.72 0.80
C LEU A 146 -6.07 15.47 0.70
N TRP A 147 -7.16 14.77 0.39
CA TRP A 147 -8.48 15.36 0.20
C TRP A 147 -9.36 15.33 1.46
N GLN A 148 -9.25 14.30 2.28
CA GLN A 148 -10.12 14.06 3.45
C GLN A 148 -9.41 14.38 4.79
N GLY A 149 -8.09 14.57 4.78
CA GLY A 149 -7.32 14.76 6.00
C GLY A 149 -7.25 13.48 6.85
N SER A 150 -7.48 13.63 8.17
CA SER A 150 -7.44 12.49 9.12
C SER A 150 -8.62 11.52 8.98
N ASP A 151 -9.76 11.97 8.43
CA ASP A 151 -11.00 11.21 8.36
C ASP A 151 -11.12 10.44 7.04
N MET A 152 -10.38 9.36 6.90
CA MET A 152 -10.24 8.59 5.66
C MET A 152 -11.37 7.57 5.41
N GLY A 153 -12.37 7.47 6.30
CA GLY A 153 -13.47 6.50 6.16
C GLY A 153 -14.27 6.66 4.87
N LEU A 154 -14.62 5.55 4.22
CA LEU A 154 -15.42 5.56 2.98
C LEU A 154 -16.84 6.11 3.21
N SER A 155 -17.33 6.13 4.45
CA SER A 155 -18.63 6.68 4.84
C SER A 155 -18.76 8.18 4.58
N PHE A 156 -17.66 8.91 4.52
CA PHE A 156 -17.64 10.35 4.25
C PHE A 156 -17.81 10.71 2.76
N GLY A 157 -17.92 9.71 1.89
CA GLY A 157 -18.04 9.91 0.45
C GLY A 157 -16.68 10.20 -0.22
N MET A 158 -16.75 10.56 -1.48
CA MET A 158 -15.58 10.95 -2.29
C MET A 158 -15.84 12.30 -2.93
N SER A 159 -14.86 13.21 -2.89
CA SER A 159 -14.95 14.47 -3.61
C SER A 159 -14.64 14.27 -5.09
N GLU A 160 -15.18 15.15 -5.96
CA GLU A 160 -14.88 15.10 -7.40
C GLU A 160 -13.37 15.24 -7.66
N GLY A 161 -12.68 16.11 -6.93
CA GLY A 161 -11.24 16.28 -7.03
C GLY A 161 -10.45 15.03 -6.65
N GLU A 162 -10.92 14.28 -5.65
CA GLU A 162 -10.35 12.98 -5.26
C GLU A 162 -10.47 11.96 -6.40
N LEU A 163 -11.66 11.87 -7.02
CA LEU A 163 -11.92 10.96 -8.14
C LEU A 163 -11.00 11.25 -9.33
N TYR A 164 -10.85 12.54 -9.70
CA TYR A 164 -9.93 12.95 -10.76
C TYR A 164 -8.47 12.67 -10.43
N SER A 165 -8.05 12.86 -9.17
CA SER A 165 -6.70 12.56 -8.72
C SER A 165 -6.35 11.08 -8.91
N TYR A 166 -7.27 10.16 -8.58
CA TYR A 166 -7.09 8.72 -8.86
C TYR A 166 -6.90 8.44 -10.35
N SER A 167 -7.67 9.12 -11.21
CA SER A 167 -7.58 8.92 -12.65
C SER A 167 -6.25 9.41 -13.21
N VAL A 168 -5.80 10.61 -12.81
CA VAL A 168 -4.51 11.18 -13.22
C VAL A 168 -3.34 10.30 -12.79
N VAL A 169 -3.32 9.88 -11.52
CA VAL A 169 -2.23 9.04 -11.00
C VAL A 169 -2.23 7.66 -11.66
N SER A 170 -3.40 7.04 -11.85
CA SER A 170 -3.49 5.75 -12.55
C SER A 170 -3.04 5.85 -14.02
N LEU A 171 -3.32 6.98 -14.68
CA LEU A 171 -2.84 7.26 -16.02
C LEU A 171 -1.31 7.36 -16.07
N LEU A 172 -0.71 8.09 -15.11
CA LEU A 172 0.75 8.20 -15.00
C LEU A 172 1.41 6.83 -14.78
N TYR A 173 0.79 5.96 -13.97
CA TYR A 173 1.28 4.59 -13.80
C TYR A 173 1.20 3.76 -15.08
N ALA A 174 0.09 3.85 -15.82
CA ALA A 174 -0.06 3.14 -17.07
C ALA A 174 1.00 3.58 -18.09
N ILE A 175 1.19 4.88 -18.26
CA ILE A 175 2.22 5.45 -19.15
C ILE A 175 3.63 5.03 -18.68
N GLY A 176 3.92 5.12 -17.39
CA GLY A 176 5.20 4.71 -16.81
C GLY A 176 5.50 3.22 -17.03
N ALA A 177 4.49 2.35 -16.84
CA ALA A 177 4.62 0.91 -17.09
C ALA A 177 4.90 0.60 -18.56
N ILE A 178 4.18 1.26 -19.48
CA ILE A 178 4.38 1.10 -20.93
C ILE A 178 5.78 1.59 -21.32
N ALA A 179 6.19 2.77 -20.90
CA ALA A 179 7.49 3.34 -21.21
C ALA A 179 8.65 2.50 -20.66
N TYR A 180 8.51 1.99 -19.43
CA TYR A 180 9.50 1.11 -18.83
C TYR A 180 9.57 -0.26 -19.52
N SER A 181 8.41 -0.82 -19.89
CA SER A 181 8.35 -2.10 -20.60
C SER A 181 9.01 -2.04 -21.97
N ALA A 182 8.84 -0.92 -22.70
CA ALA A 182 9.48 -0.68 -23.98
C ALA A 182 11.02 -0.64 -23.88
N LYS A 183 11.56 -0.10 -22.76
CA LYS A 183 13.02 -0.09 -22.51
C LYS A 183 13.58 -1.45 -22.11
N ARG A 184 12.75 -2.36 -21.61
CA ARG A 184 13.15 -3.67 -21.05
C ARG A 184 12.70 -4.86 -21.87
N ASP A 185 12.05 -4.64 -23.01
CA ASP A 185 11.44 -5.68 -23.87
C ASP A 185 10.57 -6.68 -23.11
N ASN A 186 9.82 -6.16 -22.12
CA ASN A 186 8.98 -6.98 -21.25
C ASN A 186 7.53 -6.95 -21.73
N ALA A 187 7.15 -7.95 -22.56
CA ALA A 187 5.82 -8.06 -23.13
C ALA A 187 4.69 -8.20 -22.07
N VAL A 188 4.97 -8.81 -20.93
CA VAL A 188 3.97 -8.98 -19.84
C VAL A 188 3.66 -7.62 -19.21
N LEU A 189 4.70 -6.85 -18.88
CA LEU A 189 4.52 -5.52 -18.31
C LEU A 189 3.87 -4.55 -19.31
N TYR A 190 4.20 -4.67 -20.62
CA TYR A 190 3.55 -3.90 -21.68
C TYR A 190 2.05 -4.16 -21.73
N LYS A 191 1.63 -5.44 -21.77
CA LYS A 191 0.23 -5.82 -21.76
C LYS A 191 -0.50 -5.35 -20.51
N ALA A 192 0.14 -5.44 -19.32
CA ALA A 192 -0.41 -4.95 -18.08
C ALA A 192 -0.59 -3.42 -18.09
N GLY A 193 0.38 -2.67 -18.60
CA GLY A 193 0.29 -1.23 -18.79
C GLY A 193 -0.84 -0.82 -19.74
N MET A 194 -0.97 -1.52 -20.86
CA MET A 194 -2.07 -1.30 -21.83
C MET A 194 -3.44 -1.62 -21.23
N ALA A 195 -3.55 -2.72 -20.47
CA ALA A 195 -4.79 -3.06 -19.77
C ALA A 195 -5.17 -2.00 -18.73
N LEU A 196 -4.19 -1.53 -17.94
CA LEU A 196 -4.41 -0.46 -16.97
C LEU A 196 -4.84 0.83 -17.67
N LEU A 197 -4.19 1.20 -18.79
CA LEU A 197 -4.57 2.37 -19.59
C LEU A 197 -6.02 2.28 -20.07
N GLY A 198 -6.42 1.12 -20.60
CA GLY A 198 -7.80 0.86 -21.02
C GLY A 198 -8.80 0.99 -19.87
N LEU A 199 -8.47 0.46 -18.67
CA LEU A 199 -9.29 0.59 -17.47
C LEU A 199 -9.42 2.05 -17.02
N VAL A 200 -8.33 2.81 -17.05
CA VAL A 200 -8.35 4.25 -16.68
C VAL A 200 -9.22 5.04 -17.66
N ILE A 201 -9.09 4.80 -18.94
CA ILE A 201 -9.93 5.44 -19.97
C ILE A 201 -11.41 5.06 -19.72
N ALA A 202 -11.72 3.79 -19.51
CA ALA A 202 -13.07 3.35 -19.19
C ALA A 202 -13.61 4.02 -17.91
N LYS A 203 -12.80 4.12 -16.85
CA LYS A 203 -13.17 4.82 -15.60
C LYS A 203 -13.49 6.29 -15.87
N ILE A 204 -12.64 7.00 -16.61
CA ILE A 204 -12.86 8.42 -16.93
C ILE A 204 -14.20 8.59 -17.63
N PHE A 205 -14.50 7.77 -18.65
CA PHE A 205 -15.76 7.90 -19.41
C PHE A 205 -16.99 7.44 -18.61
N LEU A 206 -16.89 6.38 -17.81
CA LEU A 206 -18.04 5.80 -17.12
C LEU A 206 -18.30 6.45 -15.76
N VAL A 207 -17.26 6.90 -15.05
CA VAL A 207 -17.35 7.40 -13.69
C VAL A 207 -17.14 8.91 -13.63
N ASP A 208 -15.99 9.39 -14.10
CA ASP A 208 -15.62 10.81 -13.95
C ASP A 208 -16.50 11.71 -14.81
N MET A 209 -16.96 11.24 -15.99
CA MET A 209 -17.89 11.96 -16.85
C MET A 209 -19.37 11.66 -16.56
N ALA A 210 -19.67 10.80 -15.59
CA ALA A 210 -21.06 10.47 -15.22
C ALA A 210 -21.84 11.69 -14.68
N GLY A 211 -21.14 12.61 -14.00
CA GLY A 211 -21.71 13.85 -13.47
C GLY A 211 -21.92 14.95 -14.52
N LEU A 212 -21.36 14.82 -15.72
CA LEU A 212 -21.53 15.81 -16.79
C LEU A 212 -22.93 15.72 -17.40
N GLN A 213 -23.67 16.83 -17.34
CA GLN A 213 -25.04 16.88 -17.86
C GLN A 213 -25.08 17.01 -19.39
N GLY A 214 -25.88 16.16 -20.04
CA GLY A 214 -26.39 16.32 -21.39
C GLY A 214 -25.35 16.42 -22.51
N LEU A 215 -25.15 17.61 -23.06
CA LEU A 215 -24.35 17.88 -24.27
C LEU A 215 -22.87 17.47 -24.17
N TRP A 216 -22.25 17.62 -23.02
CA TRP A 216 -20.84 17.29 -22.84
C TRP A 216 -20.56 15.78 -22.91
N ARG A 217 -21.51 14.95 -22.49
CA ARG A 217 -21.44 13.50 -22.63
C ARG A 217 -21.46 13.10 -24.12
N VAL A 218 -22.37 13.67 -24.89
CA VAL A 218 -22.48 13.43 -26.34
C VAL A 218 -21.22 13.88 -27.06
N ALA A 219 -20.68 15.05 -26.73
CA ALA A 219 -19.44 15.56 -27.30
C ALA A 219 -18.23 14.67 -27.01
N ALA A 220 -18.12 14.13 -25.78
CA ALA A 220 -17.06 13.22 -25.40
C ALA A 220 -17.13 11.87 -26.15
N PHE A 221 -18.32 11.28 -26.29
CA PHE A 221 -18.51 10.06 -27.06
C PHE A 221 -18.29 10.28 -28.56
N MET A 222 -18.70 11.45 -29.08
CA MET A 222 -18.45 11.81 -30.47
C MET A 222 -16.96 12.02 -30.74
N GLY A 223 -16.23 12.69 -29.82
CA GLY A 223 -14.78 12.85 -29.90
C GLY A 223 -14.04 11.52 -29.85
N LEU A 224 -14.45 10.61 -28.98
CA LEU A 224 -13.88 9.26 -28.91
C LEU A 224 -14.16 8.46 -30.18
N GLY A 225 -15.39 8.52 -30.71
CA GLY A 225 -15.75 7.86 -31.96
C GLY A 225 -14.93 8.35 -33.14
N LEU A 226 -14.68 9.68 -33.21
CA LEU A 226 -13.81 10.28 -34.23
C LEU A 226 -12.33 9.91 -34.06
N ALA A 227 -11.85 9.71 -32.82
CA ALA A 227 -10.48 9.34 -32.56
C ALA A 227 -10.18 7.84 -32.84
N LEU A 228 -11.24 7.01 -32.96
CA LEU A 228 -11.14 5.58 -33.26
C LEU A 228 -11.35 5.28 -34.75
N LEU A 229 -11.74 6.26 -35.56
CA LEU A 229 -11.89 6.22 -36.99
C LEU A 229 -10.58 6.57 -37.72
#